data_659d35802d6c4d97a95d90a4cb563bcc
#
_entry.id   659d35802d6c4d97a95d90a4cb563bcc
#
_cell.length_a   1.000
_cell.length_b   1.000
_cell.length_c   1.000
_cell.angle_alpha   90.00
_cell.angle_beta   90.00
_cell.angle_gamma   90.00
#
_symmetry.space_group_name_H-M   'P 1'
#
loop_
_entity.id
_entity.type
_entity.pdbx_description
1 polymer ?
#
loop_
_entity_poly.entity_id
_entity_poly.type
_entity_poly.pdbx_seq_one_letter_code
_entity_poly.pdbx_strand_id
1 'polypeptide(L)'
;ISIDTEASFSPDGNKIAFTSNRTGQVQVYIKDLKSGKISRATFEGRYNAKPVFSPDGKDLALIHRVGKDYRLALLDIASRNLTVLTQNKSDESPFFAPNGGMIIFSTNRDNKGILSIISLHSNQIVELMQQEGEVREPSWSNYSN
;
A
#
# COMPACT_ATOMS: atom_id res chain seq x y z
N ILE A 1 -19.96 -6.49 13.46
CA ILE A 1 -19.36 -7.28 12.37
C ILE A 1 -18.25 -6.46 11.75
N SER A 2 -17.05 -7.00 11.77
CA SER A 2 -15.93 -6.36 11.09
C SER A 2 -15.92 -6.74 9.61
N ILE A 3 -15.53 -5.79 8.75
CA ILE A 3 -15.34 -6.02 7.33
C ILE A 3 -13.84 -6.12 7.10
N ASP A 4 -13.40 -7.23 6.59
CA ASP A 4 -12.00 -7.51 6.30
C ASP A 4 -11.85 -7.62 4.78
N THR A 5 -11.02 -6.76 4.21
CA THR A 5 -10.87 -6.65 2.76
C THR A 5 -9.43 -6.40 2.35
N GLU A 6 -9.17 -6.53 1.06
CA GLU A 6 -7.92 -6.11 0.43
C GLU A 6 -6.70 -6.74 1.08
N ALA A 7 -6.51 -8.00 0.80
CA ALA A 7 -5.48 -8.81 1.41
C ALA A 7 -4.25 -8.97 0.49
N SER A 8 -3.08 -9.08 1.11
CA SER A 8 -1.81 -9.33 0.45
C SER A 8 -1.03 -10.40 1.23
N PHE A 9 -0.48 -11.39 0.53
CA PHE A 9 0.39 -12.39 1.14
C PHE A 9 1.81 -11.88 1.29
N SER A 10 2.48 -12.28 2.37
CA SER A 10 3.92 -12.10 2.47
C SER A 10 4.64 -12.96 1.43
N PRO A 11 5.88 -12.58 1.02
CA PRO A 11 6.61 -13.32 -0.01
C PRO A 11 6.84 -14.79 0.32
N ASP A 12 7.02 -15.12 1.60
CA ASP A 12 7.19 -16.50 2.06
C ASP A 12 5.89 -17.28 2.21
N GLY A 13 4.74 -16.64 2.00
CA GLY A 13 3.43 -17.26 2.12
C GLY A 13 2.96 -17.51 3.55
N ASN A 14 3.70 -17.08 4.57
CA ASN A 14 3.38 -17.39 5.97
C ASN A 14 2.46 -16.38 6.63
N LYS A 15 2.29 -15.20 6.04
CA LYS A 15 1.50 -14.13 6.61
C LYS A 15 0.58 -13.52 5.56
N ILE A 16 -0.52 -12.96 6.04
CA ILE A 16 -1.43 -12.19 5.20
C ILE A 16 -1.70 -10.86 5.89
N ALA A 17 -1.53 -9.76 5.14
CA ALA A 17 -1.92 -8.44 5.58
C ALA A 17 -3.28 -8.10 4.99
N PHE A 18 -4.15 -7.47 5.76
CA PHE A 18 -5.50 -7.16 5.31
C PHE A 18 -6.03 -5.91 6.01
N THR A 19 -7.02 -5.31 5.38
CA THR A 19 -7.72 -4.13 5.90
C THR A 19 -8.93 -4.56 6.70
N SER A 20 -9.12 -3.98 7.90
CA SER A 20 -10.26 -4.31 8.75
C SER A 20 -10.74 -3.08 9.52
N ASN A 21 -12.04 -3.01 9.76
CA ASN A 21 -12.62 -1.97 10.60
C ASN A 21 -13.04 -2.50 11.99
N ARG A 22 -12.44 -3.61 12.43
CA ARG A 22 -12.84 -4.32 13.66
C ARG A 22 -12.75 -3.47 14.94
N THR A 23 -11.92 -2.44 14.95
CA THR A 23 -11.80 -1.52 16.09
C THR A 23 -12.59 -0.23 15.92
N GLY A 24 -13.44 -0.14 14.90
CA GLY A 24 -14.20 1.07 14.58
C GLY A 24 -13.49 2.04 13.65
N GLN A 25 -12.22 1.83 13.39
CA GLN A 25 -11.42 2.56 12.41
C GLN A 25 -10.87 1.60 11.39
N VAL A 26 -10.58 2.10 10.19
CA VAL A 26 -9.99 1.28 9.13
C VAL A 26 -8.50 1.17 9.35
N GLN A 27 -8.03 -0.03 9.66
CA GLN A 27 -6.61 -0.29 9.97
C GLN A 27 -6.12 -1.56 9.29
N VAL A 28 -4.81 -1.69 9.19
CA VAL A 28 -4.16 -2.87 8.64
C VAL A 28 -3.79 -3.83 9.77
N TYR A 29 -4.08 -5.10 9.54
CA TYR A 29 -3.76 -6.22 10.42
C TYR A 29 -2.94 -7.24 9.68
N ILE A 30 -2.17 -8.01 10.41
CA ILE A 30 -1.39 -9.14 9.89
C ILE A 30 -1.80 -10.39 10.63
N LYS A 31 -2.11 -11.45 9.87
CA LYS A 31 -2.37 -12.78 10.41
C LYS A 31 -1.20 -13.69 10.09
N ASP A 32 -0.68 -14.35 11.12
CA ASP A 32 0.27 -15.44 10.95
C ASP A 32 -0.50 -16.70 10.61
N LEU A 33 -0.23 -17.30 9.46
CA LEU A 33 -1.01 -18.43 8.96
C LEU A 33 -0.69 -19.73 9.66
N LYS A 34 0.46 -19.85 10.33
CA LYS A 34 0.82 -21.05 11.11
C LYS A 34 0.15 -21.03 12.48
N SER A 35 0.27 -19.93 13.20
CA SER A 35 -0.28 -19.81 14.55
C SER A 35 -1.74 -19.37 14.58
N GLY A 36 -2.23 -18.76 13.51
CA GLY A 36 -3.54 -18.14 13.45
C GLY A 36 -3.62 -16.80 14.19
N LYS A 37 -2.50 -16.33 14.75
CA LYS A 37 -2.48 -15.08 15.50
C LYS A 37 -2.68 -13.89 14.58
N ILE A 38 -3.56 -12.96 14.98
CA ILE A 38 -3.81 -11.71 14.28
C ILE A 38 -3.28 -10.58 15.16
N SER A 39 -2.52 -9.66 14.55
CA SER A 39 -2.00 -8.48 15.21
C SER A 39 -2.25 -7.23 14.37
N ARG A 40 -2.52 -6.12 15.04
CA ARG A 40 -2.67 -4.83 14.37
C ARG A 40 -1.30 -4.32 13.93
N ALA A 41 -1.22 -3.84 12.69
CA ALA A 41 0.03 -3.37 12.12
C ALA A 41 0.13 -1.84 12.09
N THR A 42 -1.00 -1.12 11.93
CA THR A 42 -1.01 0.33 11.81
C THR A 42 -1.63 0.99 13.02
N PHE A 43 -1.01 2.06 13.53
CA PHE A 43 -1.43 2.76 14.73
C PHE A 43 -1.55 4.27 14.54
N GLU A 44 -0.96 4.84 13.49
CA GLU A 44 -1.04 6.26 13.21
C GLU A 44 -2.28 6.58 12.38
N GLY A 45 -3.01 7.60 12.79
CA GLY A 45 -4.20 8.07 12.08
C GLY A 45 -5.40 7.15 12.23
N ARG A 46 -6.45 7.47 11.48
CA ARG A 46 -7.75 6.78 11.59
C ARG A 46 -8.08 5.94 10.36
N TYR A 47 -7.24 5.98 9.36
CA TYR A 47 -7.46 5.22 8.13
C TYR A 47 -6.13 4.78 7.55
N ASN A 48 -5.95 3.47 7.48
CA ASN A 48 -4.85 2.80 6.81
C ASN A 48 -5.43 1.58 6.11
N ALA A 49 -5.17 1.44 4.82
CA ALA A 49 -5.82 0.42 4.00
C ALA A 49 -4.93 -0.05 2.85
N LYS A 50 -5.37 -1.11 2.19
CA LYS A 50 -4.77 -1.64 0.95
C LYS A 50 -3.31 -1.99 1.11
N PRO A 51 -2.96 -2.85 2.08
CA PRO A 51 -1.57 -3.18 2.32
C PRO A 51 -1.00 -4.11 1.24
N VAL A 52 0.26 -3.87 0.87
CA VAL A 52 1.00 -4.75 -0.04
C VAL A 52 2.38 -4.97 0.56
N PHE A 53 2.76 -6.23 0.75
CA PHE A 53 4.10 -6.57 1.26
C PHE A 53 5.18 -6.21 0.24
N SER A 54 6.29 -5.70 0.75
CA SER A 54 7.51 -5.58 -0.04
C SER A 54 8.07 -6.97 -0.38
N PRO A 55 8.89 -7.09 -1.44
CA PRO A 55 9.46 -8.39 -1.83
C PRO A 55 10.31 -9.05 -0.74
N ASP A 56 10.90 -8.29 0.17
CA ASP A 56 11.66 -8.84 1.30
C ASP A 56 10.79 -9.12 2.53
N GLY A 57 9.51 -8.76 2.49
CA GLY A 57 8.58 -8.98 3.59
C GLY A 57 8.72 -8.06 4.79
N LYS A 58 9.60 -7.08 4.74
CA LYS A 58 9.89 -6.18 5.89
C LYS A 58 8.97 -4.98 5.96
N ASP A 59 8.43 -4.56 4.83
CA ASP A 59 7.61 -3.36 4.73
C ASP A 59 6.24 -3.66 4.14
N LEU A 60 5.29 -2.77 4.43
CA LEU A 60 4.01 -2.70 3.75
C LEU A 60 3.87 -1.33 3.08
N ALA A 61 3.57 -1.34 1.80
CA ALA A 61 3.01 -0.15 1.15
C ALA A 61 1.52 -0.14 1.41
N LEU A 62 0.97 1.01 1.70
CA LEU A 62 -0.45 1.15 2.03
C LEU A 62 -0.95 2.55 1.71
N ILE A 63 -2.25 2.74 1.83
CA ILE A 63 -2.88 4.04 1.68
C ILE A 63 -3.24 4.57 3.07
N HIS A 64 -2.74 5.77 3.37
CA HIS A 64 -2.90 6.45 4.64
C HIS A 64 -3.64 7.75 4.44
N ARG A 65 -4.62 8.05 5.27
CA ARG A 65 -5.37 9.30 5.17
C ARG A 65 -4.73 10.39 6.02
N VAL A 66 -4.48 11.53 5.40
CA VAL A 66 -4.02 12.76 6.05
C VAL A 66 -5.10 13.82 5.83
N GLY A 67 -5.84 14.16 6.88
CA GLY A 67 -7.01 15.02 6.72
C GLY A 67 -8.06 14.35 5.84
N LYS A 68 -8.31 14.92 4.66
CA LYS A 68 -9.22 14.34 3.66
C LYS A 68 -8.48 13.71 2.48
N ASP A 69 -7.15 13.73 2.49
CA ASP A 69 -6.33 13.22 1.40
C ASP A 69 -5.90 11.79 1.66
N TYR A 70 -5.86 10.98 0.62
CA TYR A 70 -5.43 9.59 0.66
C TYR A 70 -4.06 9.49 0.01
N ARG A 71 -3.04 9.14 0.77
CA ARG A 71 -1.64 9.19 0.34
C ARG A 71 -0.95 7.84 0.46
N LEU A 72 -0.03 7.60 -0.46
CA LEU A 72 0.84 6.44 -0.39
C LEU A 72 1.76 6.58 0.84
N ALA A 73 1.86 5.51 1.62
CA ALA A 73 2.72 5.44 2.78
C ALA A 73 3.45 4.10 2.85
N LEU A 74 4.55 4.09 3.56
CA LEU A 74 5.37 2.91 3.79
C LEU A 74 5.45 2.64 5.29
N LEU A 75 5.12 1.42 5.68
CA LEU A 75 5.22 0.96 7.07
C LEU A 75 6.38 0.01 7.21
N ASP A 76 7.32 0.32 8.12
CA ASP A 76 8.28 -0.65 8.61
C ASP A 76 7.58 -1.53 9.63
N ILE A 77 7.41 -2.81 9.33
CA ILE A 77 6.58 -3.71 10.15
C ILE A 77 7.20 -3.90 11.54
N ALA A 78 8.51 -4.06 11.62
CA ALA A 78 9.19 -4.35 12.88
C ALA A 78 9.14 -3.16 13.84
N SER A 79 9.42 -1.95 13.36
CA SER A 79 9.44 -0.74 14.17
C SER A 79 8.08 -0.06 14.28
N ARG A 80 7.15 -0.39 13.36
CA ARG A 80 5.85 0.26 13.19
C ARG A 80 5.94 1.72 12.78
N ASN A 81 7.09 2.16 12.26
CA ASN A 81 7.26 3.51 11.73
C ASN A 81 6.54 3.63 10.40
N LEU A 82 5.67 4.63 10.31
CA LEU A 82 4.92 4.96 9.09
C LEU A 82 5.51 6.22 8.46
N THR A 83 5.84 6.14 7.18
CA THR A 83 6.36 7.27 6.41
C THR A 83 5.39 7.57 5.28
N VAL A 84 4.85 8.78 5.24
CA VAL A 84 4.01 9.25 4.13
C VAL A 84 4.92 9.63 2.98
N LEU A 85 4.70 9.03 1.81
CA LEU A 85 5.60 9.15 0.66
C LEU A 85 5.17 10.20 -0.35
N THR A 86 3.90 10.61 -0.36
CA THR A 86 3.37 11.52 -1.38
C THR A 86 2.65 12.71 -0.75
N GLN A 87 2.41 13.73 -1.57
CA GLN A 87 1.61 14.89 -1.21
C GLN A 87 0.29 14.93 -2.00
N ASN A 88 -0.06 13.84 -2.63
CA ASN A 88 -1.25 13.74 -3.47
C ASN A 88 -2.53 13.71 -2.64
N LYS A 89 -3.67 13.87 -3.31
CA LYS A 89 -4.99 13.87 -2.67
C LYS A 89 -5.68 12.52 -2.72
N SER A 90 -5.37 11.70 -3.72
CA SER A 90 -6.08 10.44 -3.94
C SER A 90 -5.17 9.41 -4.61
N ASP A 91 -4.34 8.79 -3.80
CA ASP A 91 -3.48 7.70 -4.23
C ASP A 91 -4.18 6.36 -4.03
N GLU A 92 -3.93 5.41 -4.93
CA GLU A 92 -4.53 4.08 -4.90
C GLU A 92 -3.59 3.02 -5.45
N SER A 93 -3.89 1.78 -5.11
CA SER A 93 -3.34 0.57 -5.73
C SER A 93 -1.81 0.53 -5.78
N PRO A 94 -1.14 0.62 -4.61
CA PRO A 94 0.31 0.53 -4.60
C PRO A 94 0.80 -0.87 -4.93
N PHE A 95 1.94 -0.96 -5.61
CA PHE A 95 2.53 -2.22 -6.02
C PHE A 95 4.05 -2.07 -6.07
N PHE A 96 4.77 -3.01 -5.44
CA PHE A 96 6.24 -2.96 -5.45
C PHE A 96 6.81 -3.47 -6.75
N ALA A 97 7.91 -2.85 -7.20
CA ALA A 97 8.79 -3.45 -8.17
C ALA A 97 9.43 -4.72 -7.60
N PRO A 98 9.78 -5.70 -8.44
CA PRO A 98 10.34 -6.97 -7.95
C PRO A 98 11.60 -6.84 -7.09
N ASN A 99 12.40 -5.80 -7.30
CA ASN A 99 13.62 -5.55 -6.50
C ASN A 99 13.35 -4.79 -5.20
N GLY A 100 12.10 -4.36 -4.96
CA GLY A 100 11.74 -3.63 -3.75
C GLY A 100 12.17 -2.17 -3.69
N GLY A 101 12.85 -1.66 -4.72
CA GLY A 101 13.38 -0.30 -4.72
C GLY A 101 12.40 0.78 -5.20
N MET A 102 11.29 0.37 -5.77
CA MET A 102 10.29 1.28 -6.33
C MET A 102 8.89 0.79 -6.03
N ILE A 103 7.96 1.74 -5.96
CA ILE A 103 6.52 1.44 -5.86
C ILE A 103 5.82 2.09 -7.04
N ILE A 104 5.00 1.32 -7.75
CA ILE A 104 4.05 1.83 -8.73
C ILE A 104 2.73 2.07 -8.00
N PHE A 105 2.10 3.19 -8.29
CA PHE A 105 0.80 3.49 -7.74
C PHE A 105 0.00 4.35 -8.73
N SER A 106 -1.29 4.41 -8.53
CA SER A 106 -2.15 5.32 -9.29
C SER A 106 -2.57 6.48 -8.41
N THR A 107 -2.76 7.63 -9.03
CA THR A 107 -3.32 8.79 -8.36
C THR A 107 -4.36 9.45 -9.26
N ASN A 108 -5.41 10.01 -8.66
CA ASN A 108 -6.41 10.77 -9.39
C ASN A 108 -6.16 12.26 -9.21
N ARG A 109 -6.09 12.96 -10.31
CA ARG A 109 -5.90 14.41 -10.34
C ARG A 109 -6.81 15.01 -11.40
N ASP A 110 -7.74 15.86 -10.98
CA ASP A 110 -8.69 16.52 -11.88
C ASP A 110 -9.46 15.53 -12.77
N ASN A 111 -9.97 14.46 -12.18
CA ASN A 111 -10.68 13.36 -12.86
C ASN A 111 -9.83 12.59 -13.87
N LYS A 112 -8.51 12.69 -13.76
CA LYS A 112 -7.58 11.92 -14.59
C LYS A 112 -6.80 10.94 -13.74
N GLY A 113 -6.73 9.70 -14.20
CA GLY A 113 -5.88 8.69 -13.62
C GLY A 113 -4.45 8.87 -14.08
N ILE A 114 -3.52 8.89 -13.14
CA ILE A 114 -2.10 9.05 -13.41
C ILE A 114 -1.37 7.86 -12.83
N LEU A 115 -0.65 7.14 -13.66
CA LEU A 115 0.22 6.05 -13.22
C LEU A 115 1.60 6.61 -12.91
N SER A 116 2.09 6.36 -11.69
CA SER A 116 3.33 6.94 -11.18
C SER A 116 4.23 5.90 -10.55
N ILE A 117 5.52 6.19 -10.55
CA ILE A 117 6.52 5.40 -9.82
C ILE A 117 7.23 6.32 -8.82
N ILE A 118 7.41 5.83 -7.60
CA ILE A 118 8.28 6.47 -6.63
C ILE A 118 9.50 5.58 -6.36
N SER A 119 10.69 6.21 -6.39
CA SER A 119 11.93 5.56 -5.97
C SER A 119 12.08 5.68 -4.45
N LEU A 120 12.26 4.57 -3.76
CA LEU A 120 12.44 4.58 -2.30
C LEU A 120 13.82 5.07 -1.87
N HIS A 121 14.79 5.10 -2.79
CA HIS A 121 16.11 5.66 -2.51
C HIS A 121 16.12 7.19 -2.52
N SER A 122 15.50 7.79 -3.53
CA SER A 122 15.58 9.24 -3.75
C SER A 122 14.29 9.97 -3.41
N ASN A 123 13.20 9.25 -3.19
CA ASN A 123 11.83 9.78 -3.07
C ASN A 123 11.37 10.56 -4.31
N GLN A 124 12.04 10.38 -5.44
CA GLN A 124 11.62 10.99 -6.69
C GLN A 124 10.43 10.24 -7.27
N ILE A 125 9.47 11.01 -7.78
CA ILE A 125 8.27 10.49 -8.40
C ILE A 125 8.30 10.81 -9.88
N VAL A 126 8.05 9.80 -10.71
CA VAL A 126 7.94 9.93 -12.16
C VAL A 126 6.53 9.51 -12.58
N GLU A 127 5.85 10.37 -13.31
CA GLU A 127 4.57 10.02 -13.90
C GLU A 127 4.81 9.26 -15.20
N LEU A 128 4.22 8.06 -15.29
CA LEU A 128 4.42 7.16 -16.44
C LEU A 128 3.35 7.35 -17.49
N MET A 129 2.11 7.52 -17.07
CA MET A 129 0.98 7.51 -17.96
C MET A 129 -0.15 8.32 -17.34
N GLN A 130 -0.82 9.11 -18.18
CA GLN A 130 -2.01 9.84 -17.82
C GLN A 130 -3.15 9.41 -18.75
N GLN A 131 -4.33 9.14 -18.16
CA GLN A 131 -5.52 8.83 -18.94
C GLN A 131 -6.74 9.43 -18.23
N GLU A 132 -7.80 9.65 -18.99
CA GLU A 132 -9.05 10.14 -18.41
C GLU A 132 -9.69 9.05 -17.58
N GLY A 133 -10.26 9.47 -16.42
CA GLY A 133 -10.84 8.55 -15.46
C GLY A 133 -9.81 7.99 -14.48
N GLU A 134 -10.13 6.86 -13.87
CA GLU A 134 -9.28 6.22 -12.88
C GLU A 134 -8.34 5.21 -13.51
N VAL A 135 -7.08 5.24 -13.10
CA VAL A 135 -6.14 4.14 -13.31
C VAL A 135 -6.27 3.22 -12.12
N ARG A 136 -6.57 1.95 -12.36
CA ARG A 136 -6.76 0.95 -11.32
C ARG A 136 -5.75 -0.17 -11.46
N GLU A 137 -5.33 -0.71 -10.31
CA GLU A 137 -4.58 -1.93 -10.18
C GLU A 137 -3.34 -2.00 -11.09
N PRO A 138 -2.41 -1.03 -10.96
CA PRO A 138 -1.16 -1.15 -11.66
C PRO A 138 -0.43 -2.42 -11.23
N SER A 139 0.16 -3.12 -12.16
CA SER A 139 0.88 -4.34 -11.87
C SER A 139 2.12 -4.43 -12.74
N TRP A 140 3.13 -5.12 -12.22
CA TRP A 140 4.28 -5.50 -13.01
C TRP A 140 3.93 -6.72 -13.83
N SER A 141 4.01 -6.59 -15.14
CA SER A 141 3.91 -7.76 -15.99
C SER A 141 5.29 -8.39 -16.12
N ASN A 142 5.33 -9.71 -15.95
CA ASN A 142 6.53 -10.49 -16.18
C ASN A 142 6.74 -10.65 -17.67
N TYR A 143 7.25 -9.62 -18.32
CA TYR A 143 7.72 -9.77 -19.68
C TYR A 143 9.10 -10.37 -19.65
N SER A 144 9.19 -11.62 -19.99
CA SER A 144 10.47 -12.19 -20.38
C SER A 144 10.69 -11.82 -21.83
N ASN A 145 11.47 -10.84 -22.05
CA ASN A 145 11.96 -10.56 -23.39
C ASN A 145 13.31 -11.22 -23.58
#